data_afc0734ef85971e82cfb9f924b71bfe1
#
_entry.id   afc0734ef85971e82cfb9f924b71bfe1
#
_cell.length_a   1.000
_cell.length_b   1.000
_cell.length_c   1.000
_cell.angle_alpha   90.00
_cell.angle_beta   90.00
_cell.angle_gamma   90.00
#
_symmetry.space_group_name_H-M   'P 1'
#
loop_
_entity.id
_entity.type
_entity.pdbx_description
1 polymer ?
#
loop_
_entity_poly.entity_id
_entity_poly.type
_entity_poly.pdbx_seq_one_letter_code
_entity_poly.pdbx_strand_id
1 'polypeptide(L)'
;MIDFRHTKLVVFDADDTLWDCQNHFDKVEREYGRILDPYRSEGQPAPREALFDVETRNMSLLGYGCKAFTISLIENAIEYSCHRISASEMERIIELGKTLLELPGTPLEGVEDTVRELHGLHRYRMVVFTKGEILDQENKLRRSGLLPYFDDVVVVSDKTPESYRKLCVGYGVELEEMVMIGNSFKSDIVPVLELGGNAIYIPFDAVWQHEVVDEYDHSRLCRVGRFSEILACLK
;
A
#
# COMPACT_ATOMS: atom_id res chain seq x y z
N MET A 1 -17.78 14.86 15.59
CA MET A 1 -17.13 15.28 14.33
C MET A 1 -15.70 15.64 14.68
N ILE A 2 -14.73 15.10 13.97
CA ILE A 2 -13.30 15.35 14.22
C ILE A 2 -13.01 16.80 13.91
N ASP A 3 -12.18 17.44 14.72
CA ASP A 3 -11.75 18.82 14.47
C ASP A 3 -10.36 18.81 13.82
N PHE A 4 -10.31 19.03 12.53
CA PHE A 4 -9.07 19.09 11.74
C PHE A 4 -8.46 20.50 11.65
N ARG A 5 -9.00 21.50 12.38
CA ARG A 5 -8.52 22.90 12.29
C ARG A 5 -7.09 23.08 12.76
N HIS A 6 -6.58 22.18 13.58
CA HIS A 6 -5.22 22.20 14.10
C HIS A 6 -4.23 21.34 13.26
N THR A 7 -4.72 20.70 12.18
CA THR A 7 -3.88 19.89 11.30
C THR A 7 -2.80 20.75 10.64
N LYS A 8 -1.55 20.29 10.72
CA LYS A 8 -0.35 20.89 10.09
C LYS A 8 0.26 19.93 9.07
N LEU A 9 0.13 18.62 9.31
CA LEU A 9 0.70 17.56 8.49
C LEU A 9 -0.41 16.66 7.97
N VAL A 10 -0.54 16.59 6.66
CA VAL A 10 -1.44 15.65 5.98
C VAL A 10 -0.59 14.55 5.34
N VAL A 11 -0.82 13.33 5.77
CA VAL A 11 -0.04 12.16 5.38
C VAL A 11 -0.91 11.24 4.55
N PHE A 12 -0.42 10.86 3.38
CA PHE A 12 -1.13 9.98 2.45
C PHE A 12 -0.41 8.65 2.32
N ASP A 13 -1.14 7.57 2.43
CA ASP A 13 -0.71 6.31 1.86
C ASP A 13 -0.68 6.41 0.33
N ALA A 14 0.00 5.48 -0.33
CA ALA A 14 0.19 5.51 -1.77
C ALA A 14 -0.62 4.43 -2.51
N ASP A 15 -0.23 3.16 -2.34
CA ASP A 15 -0.81 2.03 -3.06
C ASP A 15 -2.28 1.80 -2.61
N ASP A 16 -3.20 1.73 -3.55
CA ASP A 16 -4.65 1.59 -3.33
C ASP A 16 -5.31 2.78 -2.59
N THR A 17 -4.55 3.86 -2.36
CA THR A 17 -5.03 5.16 -1.86
C THR A 17 -4.91 6.24 -2.94
N LEU A 18 -3.75 6.42 -3.53
CA LEU A 18 -3.51 7.40 -4.61
C LEU A 18 -3.65 6.77 -6.00
N TRP A 19 -3.28 5.50 -6.18
CA TRP A 19 -3.36 4.73 -7.43
C TRP A 19 -3.65 3.27 -7.16
N ASP A 20 -4.23 2.57 -8.13
CA ASP A 20 -4.51 1.15 -8.06
C ASP A 20 -3.20 0.32 -8.07
N CYS A 21 -3.06 -0.56 -7.10
CA CYS A 21 -1.93 -1.46 -6.97
C CYS A 21 -2.39 -2.92 -6.83
N GLN A 22 -3.28 -3.23 -5.88
CA GLN A 22 -3.66 -4.60 -5.55
C GLN A 22 -4.29 -5.35 -6.73
N ASN A 23 -5.10 -4.69 -7.56
CA ASN A 23 -5.65 -5.34 -8.75
C ASN A 23 -4.58 -5.83 -9.73
N HIS A 24 -3.43 -5.15 -9.78
CA HIS A 24 -2.29 -5.58 -10.60
C HIS A 24 -1.60 -6.80 -10.01
N PHE A 25 -1.42 -6.86 -8.69
CA PHE A 25 -0.91 -8.04 -8.00
C PHE A 25 -1.85 -9.23 -8.20
N ASP A 26 -3.15 -9.06 -8.01
CA ASP A 26 -4.16 -10.10 -8.26
C ASP A 26 -4.13 -10.62 -9.70
N LYS A 27 -3.84 -9.76 -10.68
CA LYS A 27 -3.67 -10.18 -12.07
C LYS A 27 -2.42 -11.04 -12.24
N VAL A 28 -1.30 -10.64 -11.66
CA VAL A 28 -0.05 -11.41 -11.69
C VAL A 28 -0.26 -12.77 -11.01
N GLU A 29 -0.90 -12.82 -9.85
CA GLU A 29 -1.21 -14.08 -9.16
C GLU A 29 -2.09 -15.02 -9.99
N ARG A 30 -3.07 -14.48 -10.72
CA ARG A 30 -3.90 -15.31 -11.63
C ARG A 30 -3.09 -15.93 -12.77
N GLU A 31 -2.22 -15.13 -13.41
CA GLU A 31 -1.34 -15.64 -14.47
C GLU A 31 -0.31 -16.63 -13.93
N TYR A 32 0.26 -16.35 -12.77
CA TYR A 32 1.14 -17.24 -12.04
C TYR A 32 0.47 -18.58 -11.73
N GLY A 33 -0.77 -18.57 -11.22
CA GLY A 33 -1.55 -19.77 -10.98
C GLY A 33 -1.68 -20.64 -12.23
N ARG A 34 -1.94 -20.04 -13.39
CA ARG A 34 -2.03 -20.77 -14.69
C ARG A 34 -0.71 -21.44 -15.07
N ILE A 35 0.44 -20.86 -14.71
CA ILE A 35 1.74 -21.49 -14.94
C ILE A 35 1.92 -22.72 -14.04
N LEU A 36 1.41 -22.67 -12.80
CA LEU A 36 1.62 -23.73 -11.82
C LEU A 36 0.52 -24.83 -11.85
N ASP A 37 -0.66 -24.55 -12.40
CA ASP A 37 -1.76 -25.54 -12.48
C ASP A 37 -1.33 -26.93 -13.02
N PRO A 38 -0.46 -27.04 -14.06
CA PRO A 38 -0.01 -28.33 -14.55
C PRO A 38 0.82 -29.14 -13.54
N TYR A 39 1.36 -28.51 -12.51
CA TYR A 39 2.17 -29.13 -11.47
C TYR A 39 1.38 -29.54 -10.24
N ARG A 40 0.09 -29.15 -10.17
CA ARG A 40 -0.76 -29.42 -9.02
C ARG A 40 -0.99 -30.93 -8.82
N SER A 41 -0.66 -31.40 -7.65
CA SER A 41 -0.92 -32.80 -7.23
C SER A 41 -2.22 -32.89 -6.42
N GLU A 42 -2.79 -34.09 -6.34
CA GLU A 42 -3.99 -34.35 -5.54
C GLU A 42 -3.75 -33.99 -4.06
N GLY A 43 -4.69 -33.26 -3.47
CA GLY A 43 -4.59 -32.78 -2.08
C GLY A 43 -3.68 -31.56 -1.85
N GLN A 44 -2.99 -31.05 -2.88
CA GLN A 44 -2.18 -29.85 -2.78
C GLN A 44 -3.08 -28.59 -2.81
N PRO A 45 -2.81 -27.56 -1.96
CA PRO A 45 -3.56 -26.30 -1.99
C PRO A 45 -3.49 -25.64 -3.38
N ALA A 46 -4.33 -24.66 -3.64
CA ALA A 46 -4.20 -23.86 -4.86
C ALA A 46 -2.85 -23.10 -4.87
N PRO A 47 -2.27 -22.83 -6.07
CA PRO A 47 -0.99 -22.11 -6.15
C PRO A 47 -0.96 -20.79 -5.38
N ARG A 48 -2.08 -20.07 -5.34
CA ARG A 48 -2.23 -18.80 -4.60
C ARG A 48 -2.17 -19.00 -3.07
N GLU A 49 -2.80 -20.05 -2.57
CA GLU A 49 -2.78 -20.37 -1.14
C GLU A 49 -1.36 -20.76 -0.69
N ALA A 50 -0.68 -21.58 -1.49
CA ALA A 50 0.72 -21.94 -1.25
C ALA A 50 1.66 -20.72 -1.32
N LEU A 51 1.40 -19.78 -2.23
CA LEU A 51 2.14 -18.53 -2.35
C LEU A 51 2.00 -17.68 -1.09
N PHE A 52 0.80 -17.54 -0.55
CA PHE A 52 0.54 -16.80 0.68
C PHE A 52 1.39 -17.29 1.87
N ASP A 53 1.57 -18.60 2.00
CA ASP A 53 2.43 -19.20 3.03
C ASP A 53 3.90 -18.83 2.83
N VAL A 54 4.37 -18.81 1.56
CA VAL A 54 5.74 -18.40 1.22
C VAL A 54 5.96 -16.93 1.49
N GLU A 55 5.04 -16.06 1.07
CA GLU A 55 5.10 -14.62 1.38
C GLU A 55 5.15 -14.37 2.88
N THR A 56 4.30 -15.06 3.65
CA THR A 56 4.26 -14.95 5.11
C THR A 56 5.62 -15.30 5.73
N ARG A 57 6.28 -16.37 5.27
CA ARG A 57 7.62 -16.76 5.75
C ARG A 57 8.68 -15.73 5.38
N ASN A 58 8.56 -15.14 4.20
CA ASN A 58 9.54 -14.21 3.63
C ASN A 58 9.43 -12.78 4.17
N MET A 59 8.26 -12.41 4.68
CA MET A 59 7.96 -11.02 5.06
C MET A 59 8.94 -10.44 6.09
N SER A 60 9.37 -11.23 7.07
CA SER A 60 10.32 -10.79 8.10
C SER A 60 11.73 -10.54 7.56
N LEU A 61 12.12 -11.21 6.46
CA LEU A 61 13.45 -11.11 5.85
C LEU A 61 13.48 -10.13 4.68
N LEU A 62 12.47 -10.20 3.81
CA LEU A 62 12.45 -9.46 2.55
C LEU A 62 11.64 -8.16 2.65
N GLY A 63 10.75 -8.03 3.65
CA GLY A 63 9.83 -6.91 3.77
C GLY A 63 8.74 -6.91 2.70
N TYR A 64 8.23 -5.72 2.40
CA TYR A 64 7.17 -5.47 1.42
C TYR A 64 7.75 -5.01 0.08
N GLY A 65 7.01 -5.25 -1.01
CA GLY A 65 7.33 -4.71 -2.32
C GLY A 65 7.45 -5.75 -3.43
N CYS A 66 7.53 -5.25 -4.67
CA CYS A 66 7.48 -6.08 -5.88
C CYS A 66 8.63 -7.09 -5.98
N LYS A 67 9.82 -6.76 -5.47
CA LYS A 67 10.96 -7.69 -5.49
C LYS A 67 10.81 -8.80 -4.47
N ALA A 68 10.36 -8.48 -3.24
CA ALA A 68 10.05 -9.47 -2.21
C ALA A 68 8.98 -10.45 -2.71
N PHE A 69 7.91 -9.92 -3.32
CA PHE A 69 6.87 -10.71 -3.96
C PHE A 69 7.41 -11.59 -5.09
N THR A 70 8.26 -11.04 -5.98
CA THR A 70 8.86 -11.81 -7.08
C THR A 70 9.73 -12.96 -6.57
N ILE A 71 10.50 -12.75 -5.50
CA ILE A 71 11.28 -13.82 -4.86
C ILE A 71 10.35 -14.90 -4.32
N SER A 72 9.24 -14.52 -3.66
CA SER A 72 8.25 -15.46 -3.14
C SER A 72 7.56 -16.25 -4.26
N LEU A 73 7.26 -15.63 -5.41
CA LEU A 73 6.77 -16.34 -6.61
C LEU A 73 7.75 -17.42 -7.07
N ILE A 74 9.05 -17.09 -7.13
CA ILE A 74 10.12 -18.00 -7.57
C ILE A 74 10.26 -19.17 -6.59
N GLU A 75 10.36 -18.89 -5.28
CA GLU A 75 10.48 -19.92 -4.25
C GLU A 75 9.27 -20.86 -4.26
N ASN A 76 8.06 -20.29 -4.23
CA ASN A 76 6.84 -21.10 -4.30
C ASN A 76 6.79 -21.94 -5.58
N ALA A 77 7.20 -21.41 -6.73
CA ALA A 77 7.18 -22.16 -7.99
C ALA A 77 8.11 -23.38 -7.95
N ILE A 78 9.30 -23.23 -7.37
CA ILE A 78 10.26 -24.32 -7.19
C ILE A 78 9.68 -25.37 -6.23
N GLU A 79 9.19 -24.97 -5.05
CA GLU A 79 8.62 -25.85 -4.04
C GLU A 79 7.38 -26.58 -4.58
N TYR A 80 6.42 -25.82 -5.12
CA TYR A 80 5.13 -26.30 -5.61
C TYR A 80 5.27 -27.34 -6.72
N SER A 81 6.17 -27.09 -7.66
CA SER A 81 6.46 -28.01 -8.76
C SER A 81 7.34 -29.20 -8.37
N CYS A 82 7.77 -29.32 -7.11
CA CYS A 82 8.79 -30.30 -6.69
C CYS A 82 10.05 -30.23 -7.57
N HIS A 83 10.58 -29.03 -7.82
CA HIS A 83 11.74 -28.72 -8.65
C HIS A 83 11.61 -29.14 -10.14
N ARG A 84 10.39 -29.32 -10.64
CA ARG A 84 10.12 -29.74 -12.02
C ARG A 84 9.82 -28.59 -12.96
N ILE A 85 9.63 -27.37 -12.44
CA ILE A 85 9.37 -26.18 -13.26
C ILE A 85 10.52 -25.96 -14.24
N SER A 86 10.19 -25.64 -15.48
CA SER A 86 11.18 -25.40 -16.53
C SER A 86 11.81 -24.00 -16.41
N ALA A 87 13.00 -23.83 -16.95
CA ALA A 87 13.66 -22.52 -17.00
C ALA A 87 12.83 -21.47 -17.76
N SER A 88 12.11 -21.87 -18.82
CA SER A 88 11.26 -20.96 -19.57
C SER A 88 10.01 -20.52 -18.81
N GLU A 89 9.43 -21.37 -17.97
CA GLU A 89 8.32 -20.98 -17.08
C GLU A 89 8.81 -20.08 -15.95
N MET A 90 10.01 -20.35 -15.41
CA MET A 90 10.66 -19.50 -14.43
C MET A 90 10.93 -18.09 -15.00
N GLU A 91 11.40 -18.02 -16.25
CA GLU A 91 11.57 -16.75 -16.95
C GLU A 91 10.25 -15.96 -17.05
N ARG A 92 9.16 -16.62 -17.40
CA ARG A 92 7.81 -16.01 -17.42
C ARG A 92 7.39 -15.50 -16.06
N ILE A 93 7.67 -16.23 -14.98
CA ILE A 93 7.37 -15.79 -13.60
C ILE A 93 8.16 -14.53 -13.23
N ILE A 94 9.44 -14.50 -13.59
CA ILE A 94 10.28 -13.31 -13.36
C ILE A 94 9.74 -12.10 -14.14
N GLU A 95 9.35 -12.27 -15.40
CA GLU A 95 8.76 -11.20 -16.19
C GLU A 95 7.41 -10.72 -15.61
N LEU A 96 6.56 -11.62 -15.10
CA LEU A 96 5.35 -11.23 -14.37
C LEU A 96 5.67 -10.32 -13.17
N GLY A 97 6.65 -10.69 -12.35
CA GLY A 97 7.08 -9.86 -11.23
C GLY A 97 7.61 -8.49 -11.66
N LYS A 98 8.36 -8.42 -12.77
CA LYS A 98 8.86 -7.16 -13.33
C LYS A 98 7.75 -6.22 -13.80
N THR A 99 6.62 -6.74 -14.31
CA THR A 99 5.49 -5.89 -14.73
C THR A 99 4.97 -5.02 -13.59
N LEU A 100 5.08 -5.47 -12.34
CA LEU A 100 4.65 -4.69 -11.17
C LEU A 100 5.56 -3.47 -10.92
N LEU A 101 6.85 -3.55 -11.29
CA LEU A 101 7.78 -2.42 -11.18
C LEU A 101 7.53 -1.33 -12.25
N GLU A 102 6.74 -1.65 -13.26
CA GLU A 102 6.40 -0.75 -14.38
C GLU A 102 4.99 -0.16 -14.27
N LEU A 103 4.31 -0.36 -13.13
CA LEU A 103 2.97 0.19 -12.92
C LEU A 103 2.95 1.70 -13.20
N PRO A 104 1.94 2.20 -13.93
CA PRO A 104 1.90 3.60 -14.36
C PRO A 104 1.66 4.56 -13.21
N GLY A 105 1.13 4.07 -12.07
CA GLY A 105 0.71 4.91 -10.96
C GLY A 105 -0.44 5.85 -11.34
N THR A 106 -1.33 5.41 -12.24
CA THR A 106 -2.47 6.24 -12.66
C THR A 106 -3.33 6.59 -11.46
N PRO A 107 -3.52 7.89 -11.15
CA PRO A 107 -4.31 8.31 -10.01
C PRO A 107 -5.74 7.74 -10.03
N LEU A 108 -6.24 7.33 -8.87
CA LEU A 108 -7.64 6.95 -8.72
C LEU A 108 -8.57 8.15 -8.93
N GLU A 109 -9.86 7.88 -9.14
CA GLU A 109 -10.86 8.91 -9.39
C GLU A 109 -10.88 9.97 -8.26
N GLY A 110 -10.77 11.22 -8.63
CA GLY A 110 -10.81 12.37 -7.72
C GLY A 110 -9.50 12.65 -6.96
N VAL A 111 -8.47 11.80 -7.07
CA VAL A 111 -7.19 11.97 -6.36
C VAL A 111 -6.47 13.23 -6.83
N GLU A 112 -6.21 13.36 -8.14
CA GLU A 112 -5.41 14.48 -8.66
C GLU A 112 -6.04 15.84 -8.33
N ASP A 113 -7.34 15.98 -8.56
CA ASP A 113 -8.05 17.24 -8.28
C ASP A 113 -8.04 17.58 -6.79
N THR A 114 -8.26 16.57 -5.93
CA THR A 114 -8.28 16.75 -4.47
C THR A 114 -6.90 17.13 -3.93
N VAL A 115 -5.85 16.42 -4.34
CA VAL A 115 -4.48 16.68 -3.91
C VAL A 115 -4.02 18.07 -4.39
N ARG A 116 -4.31 18.42 -5.65
CA ARG A 116 -4.02 19.76 -6.19
C ARG A 116 -4.74 20.87 -5.41
N GLU A 117 -6.00 20.67 -5.06
CA GLU A 117 -6.77 21.64 -4.29
C GLU A 117 -6.24 21.80 -2.86
N LEU A 118 -5.92 20.69 -2.16
CA LEU A 118 -5.31 20.74 -0.84
C LEU A 118 -3.95 21.44 -0.86
N HIS A 119 -3.11 21.11 -1.84
CA HIS A 119 -1.82 21.79 -2.05
C HIS A 119 -2.00 23.30 -2.25
N GLY A 120 -2.99 23.70 -3.03
CA GLY A 120 -3.29 25.12 -3.30
C GLY A 120 -3.74 25.92 -2.08
N LEU A 121 -4.16 25.26 -1.00
CA LEU A 121 -4.51 25.95 0.26
C LEU A 121 -3.26 26.49 0.99
N HIS A 122 -2.07 25.96 0.72
CA HIS A 122 -0.80 26.31 1.39
C HIS A 122 -0.89 26.29 2.92
N ARG A 123 -1.75 25.45 3.46
CA ARG A 123 -2.06 25.36 4.87
C ARG A 123 -1.34 24.17 5.53
N TYR A 124 -1.12 23.11 4.77
CA TYR A 124 -0.60 21.84 5.26
C TYR A 124 0.75 21.55 4.63
N ARG A 125 1.61 20.85 5.37
CA ARG A 125 2.66 20.04 4.77
C ARG A 125 2.03 18.73 4.32
N MET A 126 2.25 18.34 3.08
CA MET A 126 1.66 17.15 2.47
C MET A 126 2.75 16.13 2.18
N VAL A 127 2.62 14.93 2.73
CA VAL A 127 3.67 13.89 2.66
C VAL A 127 3.06 12.56 2.22
N VAL A 128 3.73 11.86 1.30
CA VAL A 128 3.43 10.45 1.03
C VAL A 128 4.18 9.59 2.04
N PHE A 129 3.47 8.70 2.73
CA PHE A 129 4.02 7.77 3.71
C PHE A 129 3.58 6.35 3.37
N THR A 130 4.49 5.56 2.83
CA THR A 130 4.16 4.28 2.21
C THR A 130 5.13 3.17 2.62
N LYS A 131 4.67 1.92 2.55
CA LYS A 131 5.53 0.74 2.70
C LYS A 131 6.11 0.34 1.35
N GLY A 132 7.23 -0.39 1.36
CA GLY A 132 7.80 -0.99 0.17
C GLY A 132 9.22 -0.56 -0.12
N GLU A 133 9.56 -0.54 -1.40
CA GLU A 133 10.90 -0.22 -1.87
C GLU A 133 11.00 1.24 -2.32
N ILE A 134 12.03 1.95 -1.85
CA ILE A 134 12.23 3.38 -2.13
C ILE A 134 12.13 3.67 -3.62
N LEU A 135 12.92 2.97 -4.44
CA LEU A 135 12.98 3.22 -5.89
C LEU A 135 11.63 2.98 -6.59
N ASP A 136 10.89 1.95 -6.16
CA ASP A 136 9.59 1.63 -6.75
C ASP A 136 8.54 2.69 -6.39
N GLN A 137 8.44 3.07 -5.13
CA GLN A 137 7.48 4.06 -4.66
C GLN A 137 7.75 5.46 -5.25
N GLU A 138 9.02 5.89 -5.29
CA GLU A 138 9.41 7.14 -5.94
C GLU A 138 9.09 7.14 -7.45
N ASN A 139 9.32 6.01 -8.13
CA ASN A 139 9.01 5.87 -9.55
C ASN A 139 7.50 5.91 -9.82
N LYS A 140 6.69 5.22 -9.01
CA LYS A 140 5.21 5.28 -9.11
C LYS A 140 4.72 6.71 -8.91
N LEU A 141 5.17 7.39 -7.85
CA LEU A 141 4.77 8.77 -7.60
C LEU A 141 5.20 9.72 -8.72
N ARG A 142 6.38 9.53 -9.30
CA ARG A 142 6.82 10.33 -10.45
C ARG A 142 5.97 10.08 -11.69
N ARG A 143 5.66 8.79 -12.00
CA ARG A 143 4.82 8.42 -13.15
C ARG A 143 3.39 8.87 -13.00
N SER A 144 2.85 8.92 -11.77
CA SER A 144 1.50 9.39 -11.49
C SER A 144 1.28 10.87 -11.80
N GLY A 145 2.35 11.66 -11.91
CA GLY A 145 2.25 13.13 -12.05
C GLY A 145 1.93 13.86 -10.74
N LEU A 146 1.74 13.14 -9.62
CA LEU A 146 1.35 13.74 -8.33
C LEU A 146 2.53 14.32 -7.53
N LEU A 147 3.77 13.96 -7.90
CA LEU A 147 4.97 14.40 -7.18
C LEU A 147 5.02 15.92 -6.86
N PRO A 148 4.61 16.84 -7.77
CA PRO A 148 4.68 18.28 -7.49
C PRO A 148 3.77 18.78 -6.37
N TYR A 149 2.81 17.97 -5.93
CA TYR A 149 1.85 18.34 -4.88
C TYR A 149 2.27 17.90 -3.48
N PHE A 150 3.36 17.12 -3.37
CA PHE A 150 3.86 16.61 -2.09
C PHE A 150 5.20 17.27 -1.72
N ASP A 151 5.33 17.62 -0.45
CA ASP A 151 6.56 18.19 0.08
C ASP A 151 7.64 17.13 0.27
N ASP A 152 7.25 15.86 0.50
CA ASP A 152 8.18 14.77 0.74
C ASP A 152 7.55 13.40 0.50
N VAL A 153 8.41 12.37 0.38
CA VAL A 153 8.05 10.96 0.24
C VAL A 153 8.86 10.14 1.25
N VAL A 154 8.18 9.54 2.19
CA VAL A 154 8.78 8.71 3.24
C VAL A 154 8.40 7.26 3.02
N VAL A 155 9.37 6.44 2.67
CA VAL A 155 9.19 4.99 2.48
C VAL A 155 9.71 4.26 3.72
N VAL A 156 8.89 3.39 4.30
CA VAL A 156 9.20 2.63 5.50
C VAL A 156 9.10 1.13 5.26
N SER A 157 9.81 0.37 6.08
CA SER A 157 9.70 -1.10 6.06
C SER A 157 8.35 -1.58 6.59
N ASP A 158 7.75 -0.85 7.55
CA ASP A 158 6.40 -1.12 8.05
C ASP A 158 5.80 0.13 8.72
N LYS A 159 4.46 0.24 8.69
CA LYS A 159 3.68 1.31 9.30
C LYS A 159 3.28 0.93 10.73
N THR A 160 4.23 1.05 11.64
CA THR A 160 4.05 0.78 13.06
C THR A 160 3.78 2.07 13.86
N PRO A 161 3.25 2.00 15.10
CA PRO A 161 3.15 3.18 15.96
C PRO A 161 4.47 3.94 16.08
N GLU A 162 5.61 3.24 16.11
CA GLU A 162 6.93 3.86 16.19
C GLU A 162 7.31 4.63 14.91
N SER A 163 6.95 4.10 13.72
CA SER A 163 7.21 4.79 12.45
C SER A 163 6.40 6.09 12.34
N TYR A 164 5.17 6.12 12.84
CA TYR A 164 4.36 7.34 12.92
C TYR A 164 4.91 8.37 13.92
N ARG A 165 5.39 7.92 15.10
CA ARG A 165 6.08 8.83 16.04
C ARG A 165 7.31 9.46 15.41
N LYS A 166 8.15 8.67 14.73
CA LYS A 166 9.33 9.18 14.01
C LYS A 166 8.96 10.16 12.92
N LEU A 167 7.89 9.91 12.19
CA LEU A 167 7.36 10.82 11.18
C LEU A 167 7.00 12.17 11.82
N CYS A 168 6.18 12.19 12.87
CA CYS A 168 5.79 13.42 13.57
C CYS A 168 6.99 14.18 14.12
N VAL A 169 7.93 13.50 14.76
CA VAL A 169 9.17 14.12 15.27
C VAL A 169 9.99 14.73 14.12
N GLY A 170 10.10 14.04 12.99
CA GLY A 170 10.83 14.52 11.82
C GLY A 170 10.26 15.82 11.24
N TYR A 171 8.94 16.00 11.33
CA TYR A 171 8.25 17.20 10.85
C TYR A 171 7.98 18.24 11.95
N GLY A 172 8.31 17.94 13.20
CA GLY A 172 8.14 18.87 14.33
C GLY A 172 6.65 19.13 14.63
N VAL A 173 5.80 18.09 14.51
CA VAL A 173 4.36 18.17 14.80
C VAL A 173 3.98 17.16 15.88
N GLU A 174 2.91 17.50 16.63
CA GLU A 174 2.30 16.55 17.55
C GLU A 174 1.37 15.58 16.79
N LEU A 175 1.07 14.43 17.39
CA LEU A 175 0.21 13.41 16.74
C LEU A 175 -1.21 13.94 16.42
N GLU A 176 -1.76 14.80 17.26
CA GLU A 176 -3.05 15.44 17.02
C GLU A 176 -3.03 16.47 15.89
N GLU A 177 -1.85 16.96 15.51
CA GLU A 177 -1.65 17.90 14.40
C GLU A 177 -1.40 17.16 13.06
N MET A 178 -1.33 15.83 13.08
CA MET A 178 -1.22 14.97 11.90
C MET A 178 -2.57 14.33 11.60
N VAL A 179 -2.87 14.17 10.30
CA VAL A 179 -3.93 13.29 9.82
C VAL A 179 -3.35 12.29 8.82
N MET A 180 -3.61 11.01 9.04
CA MET A 180 -3.29 9.94 8.09
C MET A 180 -4.49 9.64 7.22
N ILE A 181 -4.27 9.55 5.92
CA ILE A 181 -5.28 9.23 4.90
C ILE A 181 -4.83 7.96 4.19
N GLY A 182 -5.63 6.90 4.25
CA GLY A 182 -5.25 5.64 3.63
C GLY A 182 -6.39 4.63 3.55
N ASN A 183 -6.12 3.54 2.81
CA ASN A 183 -7.07 2.45 2.55
C ASN A 183 -6.85 1.22 3.44
N SER A 184 -5.71 1.08 4.10
CA SER A 184 -5.45 -0.04 4.99
C SER A 184 -5.88 0.28 6.42
N PHE A 185 -6.92 -0.40 6.89
CA PHE A 185 -7.33 -0.23 8.29
C PHE A 185 -6.22 -0.66 9.26
N LYS A 186 -5.50 -1.74 8.94
CA LYS A 186 -4.39 -2.27 9.72
C LYS A 186 -3.18 -1.35 9.77
N SER A 187 -2.76 -0.83 8.62
CA SER A 187 -1.48 -0.11 8.50
C SER A 187 -1.62 1.40 8.64
N ASP A 188 -2.73 1.98 8.15
CA ASP A 188 -2.92 3.44 8.12
C ASP A 188 -3.75 3.94 9.30
N ILE A 189 -4.70 3.14 9.75
CA ILE A 189 -5.71 3.61 10.72
C ILE A 189 -5.36 3.18 12.14
N VAL A 190 -5.26 1.89 12.40
CA VAL A 190 -5.04 1.35 13.75
C VAL A 190 -3.84 1.99 14.45
N PRO A 191 -2.61 2.03 13.87
CA PRO A 191 -1.45 2.57 14.57
C PRO A 191 -1.58 4.05 14.92
N VAL A 192 -2.28 4.82 14.08
CA VAL A 192 -2.49 6.26 14.28
C VAL A 192 -3.50 6.49 15.39
N LEU A 193 -4.61 5.74 15.41
CA LEU A 193 -5.63 5.85 16.46
C LEU A 193 -5.09 5.42 17.82
N GLU A 194 -4.28 4.36 17.89
CA GLU A 194 -3.60 3.91 19.12
C GLU A 194 -2.70 4.98 19.72
N LEU A 195 -2.13 5.82 18.88
CA LEU A 195 -1.28 6.95 19.29
C LEU A 195 -2.08 8.21 19.63
N GLY A 196 -3.40 8.21 19.47
CA GLY A 196 -4.26 9.38 19.66
C GLY A 196 -4.21 10.39 18.50
N GLY A 197 -3.70 9.98 17.33
CA GLY A 197 -3.72 10.77 16.10
C GLY A 197 -5.08 10.72 15.39
N ASN A 198 -5.21 11.48 14.31
CA ASN A 198 -6.43 11.53 13.49
C ASN A 198 -6.23 10.75 12.19
N ALA A 199 -7.30 10.09 11.72
CA ALA A 199 -7.26 9.30 10.51
C ALA A 199 -8.50 9.54 9.62
N ILE A 200 -8.29 9.49 8.31
CA ILE A 200 -9.34 9.43 7.30
C ILE A 200 -9.18 8.11 6.55
N TYR A 201 -10.16 7.24 6.65
CA TYR A 201 -10.17 5.93 6.01
C TYR A 201 -10.97 5.98 4.72
N ILE A 202 -10.34 5.55 3.64
CA ILE A 202 -10.96 5.41 2.32
C ILE A 202 -10.84 3.94 1.92
N PRO A 203 -11.88 3.11 2.12
CA PRO A 203 -11.80 1.69 1.77
C PRO A 203 -11.57 1.53 0.25
N PHE A 204 -10.73 0.56 -0.10
CA PHE A 204 -10.51 0.12 -1.47
C PHE A 204 -11.09 -1.28 -1.67
N ASP A 205 -11.68 -1.55 -2.83
CA ASP A 205 -12.41 -2.82 -3.07
C ASP A 205 -11.51 -4.06 -3.02
N ALA A 206 -10.26 -3.93 -3.49
CA ALA A 206 -9.27 -5.00 -3.43
C ALA A 206 -8.39 -4.83 -2.18
N VAL A 207 -8.50 -5.76 -1.24
CA VAL A 207 -7.71 -5.74 0.00
C VAL A 207 -6.71 -6.88 -0.01
N TRP A 208 -5.43 -6.55 0.18
CA TRP A 208 -4.40 -7.57 0.35
C TRP A 208 -4.67 -8.41 1.61
N GLN A 209 -4.59 -9.74 1.47
CA GLN A 209 -4.96 -10.67 2.55
C GLN A 209 -4.20 -10.41 3.86
N HIS A 210 -2.94 -9.97 3.80
CA HIS A 210 -2.13 -9.61 4.96
C HIS A 210 -2.58 -8.31 5.67
N GLU A 211 -3.40 -7.48 5.02
CA GLU A 211 -3.93 -6.23 5.57
C GLU A 211 -5.35 -6.37 6.15
N VAL A 212 -5.97 -7.56 6.05
CA VAL A 212 -7.32 -7.79 6.56
C VAL A 212 -7.31 -7.83 8.10
N VAL A 213 -8.11 -6.95 8.72
CA VAL A 213 -8.36 -6.89 10.16
C VAL A 213 -9.79 -6.48 10.42
N ASP A 214 -10.30 -6.69 11.63
CA ASP A 214 -11.60 -6.19 12.05
C ASP A 214 -11.58 -4.65 12.12
N GLU A 215 -12.54 -4.03 11.44
CA GLU A 215 -12.71 -2.58 11.48
C GLU A 215 -13.60 -2.17 12.66
N TYR A 216 -13.35 -1.00 13.22
CA TYR A 216 -14.13 -0.44 14.35
C TYR A 216 -14.30 1.06 14.19
N ASP A 217 -15.29 1.62 14.88
CA ASP A 217 -15.52 3.06 14.92
C ASP A 217 -14.69 3.71 16.03
N HIS A 218 -14.18 4.89 15.74
CA HIS A 218 -13.39 5.66 16.70
C HIS A 218 -13.68 7.16 16.58
N SER A 219 -13.60 7.91 17.69
CA SER A 219 -13.88 9.35 17.71
C SER A 219 -12.93 10.21 16.86
N ARG A 220 -11.74 9.68 16.56
CA ARG A 220 -10.70 10.31 15.74
C ARG A 220 -10.59 9.69 14.32
N LEU A 221 -11.58 8.89 13.92
CA LEU A 221 -11.67 8.26 12.61
C LEU A 221 -12.79 8.91 11.80
N CYS A 222 -12.45 9.45 10.62
CA CYS A 222 -13.40 9.83 9.59
C CYS A 222 -13.40 8.75 8.50
N ARG A 223 -14.58 8.31 8.06
CA ARG A 223 -14.73 7.41 6.92
C ARG A 223 -15.30 8.17 5.75
N VAL A 224 -14.70 8.01 4.57
CA VAL A 224 -15.18 8.61 3.33
C VAL A 224 -15.31 7.55 2.25
N GLY A 225 -16.31 7.69 1.40
CA GLY A 225 -16.55 6.76 0.29
C GLY A 225 -15.83 7.15 -1.00
N ARG A 226 -15.41 8.40 -1.12
CA ARG A 226 -14.71 8.92 -2.30
C ARG A 226 -13.58 9.85 -1.87
N PHE A 227 -12.49 9.84 -2.62
CA PHE A 227 -11.30 10.63 -2.31
C PHE A 227 -11.62 12.15 -2.24
N SER A 228 -12.49 12.65 -3.08
CA SER A 228 -12.91 14.07 -3.07
C SER A 228 -13.59 14.53 -1.78
N GLU A 229 -14.15 13.61 -0.98
CA GLU A 229 -14.80 13.92 0.31
C GLU A 229 -13.81 14.35 1.39
N ILE A 230 -12.51 14.07 1.23
CA ILE A 230 -11.43 14.54 2.10
C ILE A 230 -11.44 16.06 2.21
N LEU A 231 -11.75 16.78 1.11
CA LEU A 231 -11.82 18.23 1.11
C LEU A 231 -12.85 18.79 2.12
N ALA A 232 -13.96 18.08 2.29
CA ALA A 232 -14.97 18.49 3.26
C ALA A 232 -14.54 18.26 4.73
N CYS A 233 -13.61 17.34 4.94
CA CYS A 233 -13.03 17.09 6.28
C CYS A 233 -11.97 18.14 6.62
N LEU A 234 -11.14 18.56 5.64
CA LEU A 234 -9.95 19.36 5.87
C LEU A 234 -10.12 20.88 5.61
N LYS A 235 -11.20 21.30 4.98
CA LYS A 235 -11.53 22.73 4.78
C LYS A 235 -12.26 23.30 5.96
#